data_7cf5895b4086574acab6fbb9d316da66
#
_entry.id   7cf5895b4086574acab6fbb9d316da66
#
_cell.length_a   1.000
_cell.length_b   1.000
_cell.length_c   1.000
_cell.angle_alpha   90.00
_cell.angle_beta   90.00
_cell.angle_gamma   90.00
#
_symmetry.space_group_name_H-M   'P 1'
#
loop_
_entity.id
_entity.type
_entity.pdbx_description
1 polymer ?
#
loop_
_entity_poly.entity_id
_entity_poly.type
_entity_poly.pdbx_seq_one_letter_code
_entity_poly.pdbx_strand_id
1 'polypeptide(L)'
;RQWSRGLGDVYKRQTLLSNTILLFFAVVCSSLILGLAISILTVRYEIPGSKILFSLTILPLVIPSYIGALTYVSAFSPKGLFVDIFSQFGIDEITGIYGFFGSWIVLTLFTYPYVQLICASALRNLDSTVEDAARSLGVKKFKMYTNVVIPRLKKPIIYSSLLVGLYVISDFGAVSLMKYSTMTKAIYSYYTININGDPVTVSYTHLTLPTISCV
;
A
#
# COMPACT_ATOMS: atom_id res chain seq x y z
N ARG A 1 12.32 -9.99 38.07
CA ARG A 1 11.11 -10.28 37.25
C ARG A 1 10.51 -9.04 36.54
N GLN A 2 10.69 -7.81 37.00
CA GLN A 2 10.24 -6.58 36.31
C GLN A 2 11.12 -6.21 35.10
N TRP A 3 12.45 -6.40 35.20
CA TRP A 3 13.40 -6.11 34.12
C TRP A 3 13.17 -6.94 32.85
N SER A 4 12.81 -8.23 33.01
CA SER A 4 12.53 -9.11 31.87
C SER A 4 11.24 -8.76 31.14
N ARG A 5 10.25 -8.17 31.81
CA ARG A 5 9.01 -7.67 31.17
C ARG A 5 9.28 -6.41 30.35
N GLY A 6 10.06 -5.46 30.87
CA GLY A 6 10.41 -4.24 30.15
C GLY A 6 11.18 -4.50 28.85
N LEU A 7 12.15 -5.40 28.88
CA LEU A 7 12.89 -5.81 27.68
C LEU A 7 11.98 -6.47 26.66
N GLY A 8 11.09 -7.38 27.08
CA GLY A 8 10.14 -8.03 26.18
C GLY A 8 9.16 -7.04 25.49
N ASP A 9 8.75 -5.99 26.19
CA ASP A 9 7.89 -4.95 25.63
C ASP A 9 8.62 -4.05 24.63
N VAL A 10 9.89 -3.74 24.88
CA VAL A 10 10.74 -2.98 23.94
C VAL A 10 10.95 -3.77 22.64
N TYR A 11 11.30 -5.05 22.71
CA TYR A 11 11.45 -5.89 21.53
C TYR A 11 10.17 -6.04 20.73
N LYS A 12 9.02 -6.19 21.40
CA LYS A 12 7.71 -6.23 20.71
C LYS A 12 7.42 -4.92 19.97
N ARG A 13 7.66 -3.77 20.58
CA ARG A 13 7.47 -2.46 19.95
C ARG A 13 8.39 -2.28 18.74
N GLN A 14 9.64 -2.69 18.86
CA GLN A 14 10.61 -2.63 17.77
C GLN A 14 10.20 -3.52 16.59
N THR A 15 9.70 -4.72 16.85
CA THR A 15 9.18 -5.62 15.80
C THR A 15 7.96 -5.03 15.10
N LEU A 16 7.02 -4.44 15.85
CA LEU A 16 5.84 -3.80 15.29
C LEU A 16 6.20 -2.60 14.41
N LEU A 17 7.14 -1.79 14.85
CA LEU A 17 7.64 -0.65 14.09
C LEU A 17 8.35 -1.10 12.80
N SER A 18 9.23 -2.09 12.91
CA SER A 18 9.94 -2.67 11.76
C SER A 18 8.96 -3.25 10.73
N ASN A 19 7.95 -3.99 11.17
CA ASN A 19 6.90 -4.55 10.31
C ASN A 19 6.11 -3.44 9.59
N THR A 20 5.78 -2.36 10.30
CA THR A 20 5.04 -1.23 9.73
C THR A 20 5.89 -0.51 8.68
N ILE A 21 7.17 -0.26 8.97
CA ILE A 21 8.09 0.39 8.05
C ILE A 21 8.33 -0.48 6.80
N LEU A 22 8.52 -1.77 6.98
CA LEU A 22 8.70 -2.70 5.87
C LEU A 22 7.47 -2.73 4.94
N LEU A 23 6.28 -2.83 5.53
CA LEU A 23 5.02 -2.80 4.77
C LEU A 23 4.82 -1.46 4.05
N PHE A 24 5.11 -0.35 4.72
CA PHE A 24 5.06 0.99 4.16
C PHE A 24 5.89 1.11 2.88
N PHE A 25 7.18 0.78 2.95
CA PHE A 25 8.05 0.89 1.78
C PHE A 25 7.67 -0.09 0.68
N ALA A 26 7.32 -1.33 1.02
CA ALA A 26 6.90 -2.33 0.04
C ALA A 26 5.65 -1.88 -0.73
N VAL A 27 4.61 -1.39 -0.04
CA VAL A 27 3.36 -0.94 -0.67
C VAL A 27 3.58 0.35 -1.45
N VAL A 28 4.30 1.34 -0.90
CA VAL A 28 4.56 2.60 -1.61
C VAL A 28 5.34 2.35 -2.89
N CYS A 29 6.42 1.56 -2.86
CA CYS A 29 7.21 1.26 -4.05
C CYS A 29 6.39 0.52 -5.12
N SER A 30 5.66 -0.54 -4.72
CA SER A 30 4.87 -1.31 -5.67
C SER A 30 3.69 -0.51 -6.24
N SER A 31 3.01 0.29 -5.44
CA SER A 31 1.93 1.19 -5.89
C SER A 31 2.43 2.27 -6.83
N LEU A 32 3.62 2.82 -6.58
CA LEU A 32 4.26 3.77 -7.50
C LEU A 32 4.57 3.12 -8.85
N ILE A 33 5.16 1.92 -8.86
CA ILE A 33 5.48 1.21 -10.09
C ILE A 33 4.20 0.91 -10.89
N LEU A 34 3.18 0.31 -10.26
CA LEU A 34 1.92 -0.03 -10.91
C LEU A 34 1.15 1.21 -11.37
N GLY A 35 0.99 2.20 -10.49
CA GLY A 35 0.23 3.41 -10.79
C GLY A 35 0.88 4.26 -11.89
N LEU A 36 2.22 4.39 -11.90
CA LEU A 36 2.95 5.08 -12.96
C LEU A 36 2.86 4.31 -14.29
N ALA A 37 3.04 2.98 -14.27
CA ALA A 37 2.97 2.18 -15.47
C ALA A 37 1.58 2.30 -16.12
N ILE A 38 0.51 2.16 -15.34
CA ILE A 38 -0.87 2.29 -15.84
C ILE A 38 -1.15 3.73 -16.30
N SER A 39 -0.66 4.75 -15.60
CA SER A 39 -0.81 6.15 -16.01
C SER A 39 -0.17 6.42 -17.36
N ILE A 40 1.06 5.96 -17.57
CA ILE A 40 1.77 6.11 -18.83
C ILE A 40 1.03 5.33 -19.93
N LEU A 41 0.63 4.10 -19.65
CA LEU A 41 -0.06 3.24 -20.60
C LEU A 41 -1.39 3.84 -21.07
N THR A 42 -2.17 4.40 -20.17
CA THR A 42 -3.52 4.91 -20.48
C THR A 42 -3.53 6.34 -21.03
N VAL A 43 -2.50 7.14 -20.75
CA VAL A 43 -2.44 8.56 -21.17
C VAL A 43 -1.56 8.76 -22.42
N ARG A 44 -0.46 8.02 -22.56
CA ARG A 44 0.51 8.23 -23.64
C ARG A 44 0.43 7.23 -24.79
N TYR A 45 -0.28 6.11 -24.56
CA TYR A 45 -0.49 5.13 -25.62
C TYR A 45 -1.93 5.19 -26.11
N GLU A 46 -2.10 5.28 -27.42
CA GLU A 46 -3.40 5.21 -28.10
C GLU A 46 -3.92 3.78 -28.16
N ILE A 47 -4.29 3.25 -26.96
CA ILE A 47 -4.86 1.90 -26.88
C ILE A 47 -6.37 2.03 -27.14
N PRO A 48 -6.94 1.22 -28.05
CA PRO A 48 -8.38 1.18 -28.22
C PRO A 48 -9.05 0.81 -26.90
N GLY A 49 -9.97 1.65 -26.43
CA GLY A 49 -10.61 1.46 -25.11
C GLY A 49 -9.82 2.00 -23.91
N SER A 50 -8.80 2.85 -24.09
CA SER A 50 -7.99 3.42 -23.01
C SER A 50 -8.83 4.10 -21.91
N LYS A 51 -9.95 4.74 -22.26
CA LYS A 51 -10.89 5.35 -21.29
C LYS A 51 -11.57 4.29 -20.40
N ILE A 52 -11.97 3.17 -20.99
CA ILE A 52 -12.58 2.06 -20.24
C ILE A 52 -11.54 1.41 -19.34
N LEU A 53 -10.33 1.17 -19.87
CA LEU A 53 -9.22 0.62 -19.10
C LEU A 53 -8.87 1.53 -17.91
N PHE A 54 -8.79 2.84 -18.13
CA PHE A 54 -8.55 3.81 -17.08
C PHE A 54 -9.63 3.75 -15.99
N SER A 55 -10.91 3.67 -16.37
CA SER A 55 -12.01 3.58 -15.42
C SER A 55 -12.01 2.25 -14.65
N LEU A 56 -11.71 1.14 -15.31
CA LEU A 56 -11.63 -0.17 -14.66
C LEU A 56 -10.47 -0.25 -13.65
N THR A 57 -9.33 0.35 -13.98
CA THR A 57 -8.16 0.33 -13.09
C THR A 57 -8.31 1.23 -11.86
N ILE A 58 -9.27 2.16 -11.86
CA ILE A 58 -9.61 2.99 -10.70
C ILE A 58 -10.66 2.32 -9.79
N LEU A 59 -11.38 1.33 -10.30
CA LEU A 59 -12.47 0.68 -9.59
C LEU A 59 -12.10 0.20 -8.16
N PRO A 60 -10.90 -0.34 -7.89
CA PRO A 60 -10.50 -0.74 -6.54
C PRO A 60 -10.57 0.37 -5.50
N LEU A 61 -10.46 1.63 -5.92
CA LEU A 61 -10.55 2.79 -5.00
C LEU A 61 -11.92 2.94 -4.34
N VAL A 62 -12.97 2.46 -4.98
CA VAL A 62 -14.35 2.55 -4.48
C VAL A 62 -14.60 1.55 -3.36
N ILE A 63 -13.81 0.48 -3.33
CA ILE A 63 -13.98 -0.62 -2.37
C ILE A 63 -13.10 -0.37 -1.14
N PRO A 64 -13.63 -0.36 0.08
CA PRO A 64 -12.82 -0.30 1.29
C PRO A 64 -11.81 -1.44 1.38
N SER A 65 -10.58 -1.16 1.82
CA SER A 65 -9.47 -2.13 1.88
C SER A 65 -9.81 -3.39 2.66
N TYR A 66 -10.58 -3.28 3.75
CA TYR A 66 -10.98 -4.44 4.56
C TYR A 66 -11.92 -5.39 3.80
N ILE A 67 -12.81 -4.88 2.94
CA ILE A 67 -13.66 -5.71 2.08
C ILE A 67 -12.79 -6.43 1.04
N GLY A 68 -11.83 -5.71 0.45
CA GLY A 68 -10.86 -6.29 -0.45
C GLY A 68 -10.02 -7.39 0.20
N ALA A 69 -9.58 -7.17 1.43
CA ALA A 69 -8.87 -8.17 2.21
C ALA A 69 -9.72 -9.42 2.49
N LEU A 70 -11.00 -9.22 2.82
CA LEU A 70 -11.94 -10.31 3.06
C LEU A 70 -12.19 -11.12 1.79
N THR A 71 -12.37 -10.44 0.66
CA THR A 71 -12.53 -11.08 -0.66
C THR A 71 -11.27 -11.86 -1.04
N TYR A 72 -10.08 -11.28 -0.81
CA TYR A 72 -8.81 -11.96 -1.06
C TYR A 72 -8.70 -13.25 -0.22
N VAL A 73 -8.94 -13.17 1.08
CA VAL A 73 -8.92 -14.37 1.95
C VAL A 73 -9.92 -15.42 1.49
N SER A 74 -11.16 -15.01 1.15
CA SER A 74 -12.19 -15.94 0.67
C SER A 74 -11.82 -16.60 -0.65
N ALA A 75 -11.23 -15.84 -1.57
CA ALA A 75 -10.86 -16.32 -2.90
C ALA A 75 -9.69 -17.32 -2.86
N PHE A 76 -8.75 -17.14 -1.93
CA PHE A 76 -7.56 -17.99 -1.78
C PHE A 76 -7.67 -19.02 -0.63
N SER A 77 -8.81 -19.09 0.06
CA SER A 77 -9.04 -20.11 1.09
C SER A 77 -9.16 -21.53 0.48
N PRO A 78 -9.00 -22.62 1.25
CA PRO A 78 -9.01 -23.99 0.74
C PRO A 78 -10.26 -24.42 -0.05
N LYS A 79 -11.34 -23.64 -0.01
CA LYS A 79 -12.58 -23.81 -0.79
C LYS A 79 -12.89 -22.57 -1.62
N GLY A 80 -11.88 -21.77 -1.94
CA GLY A 80 -12.02 -20.52 -2.69
C GLY A 80 -11.88 -20.72 -4.18
N LEU A 81 -12.47 -19.80 -4.96
CA LEU A 81 -12.49 -19.86 -6.42
C LEU A 81 -11.10 -20.01 -7.06
N PHE A 82 -10.07 -19.37 -6.50
CA PHE A 82 -8.72 -19.48 -7.06
C PHE A 82 -8.09 -20.85 -6.77
N VAL A 83 -8.35 -21.45 -5.61
CA VAL A 83 -7.84 -22.80 -5.31
C VAL A 83 -8.47 -23.82 -6.24
N ASP A 84 -9.78 -23.70 -6.52
CA ASP A 84 -10.47 -24.58 -7.48
C ASP A 84 -9.91 -24.45 -8.90
N ILE A 85 -9.52 -23.25 -9.32
CA ILE A 85 -8.91 -23.04 -10.64
C ILE A 85 -7.47 -23.58 -10.66
N PHE A 86 -6.68 -23.33 -9.62
CA PHE A 86 -5.28 -23.76 -9.55
C PHE A 86 -5.12 -25.27 -9.28
N SER A 87 -6.11 -25.91 -8.65
CA SER A 87 -6.11 -27.37 -8.46
C SER A 87 -6.13 -28.12 -9.80
N GLN A 88 -6.72 -27.54 -10.84
CA GLN A 88 -6.67 -28.09 -12.20
C GLN A 88 -5.23 -28.12 -12.78
N PHE A 89 -4.33 -27.30 -12.22
CA PHE A 89 -2.91 -27.25 -12.58
C PHE A 89 -2.01 -27.99 -11.57
N GLY A 90 -2.61 -28.76 -10.63
CA GLY A 90 -1.87 -29.53 -9.62
C GLY A 90 -1.40 -28.72 -8.40
N ILE A 91 -1.99 -27.56 -8.14
CA ILE A 91 -1.71 -26.71 -6.97
C ILE A 91 -2.91 -26.78 -6.04
N ASP A 92 -2.87 -27.71 -5.07
CA ASP A 92 -3.98 -27.98 -4.16
C ASP A 92 -4.00 -27.06 -2.94
N GLU A 93 -2.88 -26.43 -2.61
CA GLU A 93 -2.77 -25.50 -1.49
C GLU A 93 -1.95 -24.25 -1.88
N ILE A 94 -2.52 -23.06 -1.63
CA ILE A 94 -1.82 -21.80 -1.77
C ILE A 94 -1.36 -21.36 -0.39
N THR A 95 -0.07 -21.53 -0.10
CA THR A 95 0.56 -21.06 1.15
C THR A 95 0.89 -19.57 1.05
N GLY A 96 0.85 -18.85 2.20
CA GLY A 96 1.26 -17.45 2.24
C GLY A 96 0.14 -16.41 2.01
N ILE A 97 -1.12 -16.83 2.09
CA ILE A 97 -2.29 -15.94 1.97
C ILE A 97 -2.28 -14.84 3.04
N TYR A 98 -1.80 -15.18 4.25
CA TYR A 98 -1.75 -14.29 5.41
C TYR A 98 -0.37 -13.66 5.61
N GLY A 99 -0.28 -12.73 6.53
CA GLY A 99 0.98 -12.09 6.93
C GLY A 99 1.40 -10.96 6.01
N PHE A 100 2.71 -10.79 5.86
CA PHE A 100 3.30 -9.70 5.08
C PHE A 100 2.85 -9.70 3.62
N PHE A 101 2.98 -10.84 2.93
CA PHE A 101 2.68 -10.95 1.49
C PHE A 101 1.21 -10.65 1.18
N GLY A 102 0.27 -11.20 1.94
CA GLY A 102 -1.15 -10.92 1.77
C GLY A 102 -1.47 -9.44 2.00
N SER A 103 -0.94 -8.86 3.08
CA SER A 103 -1.11 -7.42 3.38
C SER A 103 -0.51 -6.55 2.28
N TRP A 104 0.68 -6.88 1.81
CA TRP A 104 1.36 -6.14 0.75
C TRP A 104 0.59 -6.15 -0.56
N ILE A 105 0.14 -7.33 -1.03
CA ILE A 105 -0.62 -7.47 -2.28
C ILE A 105 -1.93 -6.70 -2.19
N VAL A 106 -2.70 -6.96 -1.12
CA VAL A 106 -4.02 -6.31 -0.95
C VAL A 106 -3.87 -4.80 -0.88
N LEU A 107 -3.01 -4.27 0.00
CA LEU A 107 -2.83 -2.83 0.11
C LEU A 107 -2.31 -2.21 -1.19
N THR A 108 -1.41 -2.86 -1.90
CA THR A 108 -0.94 -2.38 -3.20
C THR A 108 -2.08 -2.28 -4.21
N LEU A 109 -2.93 -3.31 -4.31
CA LEU A 109 -4.07 -3.32 -5.24
C LEU A 109 -5.12 -2.26 -4.92
N PHE A 110 -5.24 -1.85 -3.67
CA PHE A 110 -6.20 -0.80 -3.27
C PHE A 110 -5.59 0.60 -3.22
N THR A 111 -4.26 0.74 -3.28
CA THR A 111 -3.60 2.05 -3.19
C THR A 111 -2.96 2.53 -4.49
N TYR A 112 -2.60 1.65 -5.45
CA TYR A 112 -2.05 2.10 -6.72
C TYR A 112 -2.95 3.08 -7.50
N PRO A 113 -4.31 3.04 -7.40
CA PRO A 113 -5.14 3.99 -8.13
C PRO A 113 -4.95 5.44 -7.69
N TYR A 114 -4.54 5.69 -6.44
CA TYR A 114 -4.18 7.04 -5.99
C TYR A 114 -3.00 7.59 -6.80
N VAL A 115 -1.97 6.77 -6.99
CA VAL A 115 -0.81 7.13 -7.82
C VAL A 115 -1.23 7.33 -9.27
N GLN A 116 -2.05 6.41 -9.80
CA GLN A 116 -2.56 6.47 -11.17
C GLN A 116 -3.30 7.79 -11.42
N LEU A 117 -4.24 8.18 -10.57
CA LEU A 117 -5.02 9.41 -10.74
C LEU A 117 -4.15 10.67 -10.72
N ILE A 118 -3.27 10.78 -9.73
CA ILE A 118 -2.41 11.95 -9.57
C ILE A 118 -1.42 12.06 -10.73
N CYS A 119 -0.76 10.95 -11.09
CA CYS A 119 0.23 10.93 -12.16
C CYS A 119 -0.41 11.05 -13.55
N ALA A 120 -1.56 10.44 -13.79
CA ALA A 120 -2.29 10.57 -15.05
C ALA A 120 -2.76 12.00 -15.29
N SER A 121 -3.25 12.69 -14.25
CA SER A 121 -3.63 14.11 -14.33
C SER A 121 -2.42 14.97 -14.68
N ALA A 122 -1.29 14.76 -14.03
CA ALA A 122 -0.06 15.47 -14.31
C ALA A 122 0.46 15.18 -15.73
N LEU A 123 0.40 13.92 -16.18
CA LEU A 123 0.80 13.53 -17.53
C LEU A 123 -0.04 14.20 -18.62
N ARG A 124 -1.35 14.34 -18.41
CA ARG A 124 -2.25 15.01 -19.36
C ARG A 124 -1.90 16.50 -19.52
N ASN A 125 -1.39 17.14 -18.48
CA ASN A 125 -0.99 18.55 -18.47
C ASN A 125 0.45 18.77 -18.94
N LEU A 126 1.24 17.71 -19.15
CA LEU A 126 2.59 17.83 -19.71
C LEU A 126 2.53 17.97 -21.22
N ASP A 127 3.21 19.01 -21.72
CA ASP A 127 3.39 19.24 -23.15
C ASP A 127 4.15 18.08 -23.80
N SER A 128 3.56 17.48 -24.84
CA SER A 128 4.14 16.37 -25.61
C SER A 128 5.26 16.81 -26.54
N THR A 129 5.41 18.11 -26.80
CA THR A 129 6.43 18.66 -27.74
C THR A 129 7.85 18.21 -27.38
N VAL A 130 8.15 18.10 -26.08
CA VAL A 130 9.48 17.66 -25.60
C VAL A 130 9.67 16.15 -25.83
N GLU A 131 8.61 15.37 -25.75
CA GLU A 131 8.65 13.93 -26.06
C GLU A 131 8.87 13.74 -27.57
N ASP A 132 8.20 14.54 -28.39
CA ASP A 132 8.33 14.51 -29.84
C ASP A 132 9.70 14.99 -30.30
N ALA A 133 10.26 16.03 -29.69
CA ALA A 133 11.63 16.46 -29.91
C ALA A 133 12.65 15.37 -29.53
N ALA A 134 12.47 14.70 -28.40
CA ALA A 134 13.35 13.60 -28.00
C ALA A 134 13.28 12.40 -28.98
N ARG A 135 12.09 12.12 -29.50
CA ARG A 135 11.89 11.08 -30.54
C ARG A 135 12.58 11.44 -31.85
N SER A 136 12.48 12.70 -32.27
CA SER A 136 13.14 13.23 -33.49
C SER A 136 14.66 13.13 -33.42
N LEU A 137 15.22 13.23 -32.20
CA LEU A 137 16.64 13.04 -31.92
C LEU A 137 17.06 11.57 -31.79
N GLY A 138 16.16 10.63 -32.07
CA GLY A 138 16.45 9.18 -32.02
C GLY A 138 16.58 8.60 -30.61
N VAL A 139 16.11 9.29 -29.57
CA VAL A 139 16.16 8.78 -28.19
C VAL A 139 15.23 7.59 -28.04
N LYS A 140 15.74 6.45 -27.54
CA LYS A 140 14.94 5.25 -27.28
C LYS A 140 13.82 5.53 -26.28
N LYS A 141 12.62 4.95 -26.49
CA LYS A 141 11.43 5.17 -25.66
C LYS A 141 11.71 5.06 -24.15
N PHE A 142 12.38 4.01 -23.72
CA PHE A 142 12.72 3.80 -22.31
C PHE A 142 13.54 4.96 -21.73
N LYS A 143 14.57 5.41 -22.47
CA LYS A 143 15.45 6.50 -22.07
C LYS A 143 14.72 7.86 -22.07
N MET A 144 13.74 8.04 -22.94
CA MET A 144 12.85 9.21 -22.95
C MET A 144 12.00 9.25 -21.68
N TYR A 145 11.36 8.12 -21.30
CA TYR A 145 10.54 8.09 -20.08
C TYR A 145 11.38 8.31 -18.82
N THR A 146 12.52 7.65 -18.68
CA THR A 146 13.37 7.76 -17.48
C THR A 146 14.01 9.13 -17.32
N ASN A 147 14.47 9.75 -18.43
CA ASN A 147 15.26 10.96 -18.38
C ASN A 147 14.46 12.25 -18.62
N VAL A 148 13.27 12.14 -19.24
CA VAL A 148 12.46 13.31 -19.59
C VAL A 148 11.13 13.32 -18.84
N VAL A 149 10.35 12.24 -18.91
CA VAL A 149 8.99 12.22 -18.37
C VAL A 149 8.99 12.08 -16.85
N ILE A 150 9.68 11.06 -16.31
CA ILE A 150 9.70 10.77 -14.86
C ILE A 150 10.26 11.94 -14.04
N PRO A 151 11.35 12.61 -14.42
CA PRO A 151 11.83 13.79 -13.68
C PRO A 151 10.83 14.95 -13.62
N ARG A 152 9.99 15.11 -14.64
CA ARG A 152 8.93 16.13 -14.66
C ARG A 152 7.75 15.75 -13.76
N LEU A 153 7.54 14.45 -13.52
CA LEU A 153 6.54 13.92 -12.62
C LEU A 153 7.01 13.86 -11.16
N LYS A 154 8.19 14.36 -10.81
CA LYS A 154 8.76 14.27 -9.47
C LYS A 154 7.79 14.76 -8.38
N LYS A 155 7.13 15.91 -8.57
CA LYS A 155 6.17 16.44 -7.59
C LYS A 155 4.93 15.53 -7.45
N PRO A 156 4.21 15.14 -8.52
CA PRO A 156 3.12 14.18 -8.46
C PRO A 156 3.51 12.84 -7.80
N ILE A 157 4.69 12.32 -8.11
CA ILE A 157 5.21 11.08 -7.51
C ILE A 157 5.39 11.24 -6.00
N ILE A 158 5.99 12.34 -5.53
CA ILE A 158 6.16 12.60 -4.10
C ILE A 158 4.80 12.73 -3.40
N TYR A 159 3.86 13.50 -3.96
CA TYR A 159 2.55 13.69 -3.33
C TYR A 159 1.74 12.40 -3.28
N SER A 160 1.73 11.62 -4.36
CA SER A 160 1.06 10.33 -4.37
C SER A 160 1.71 9.31 -3.43
N SER A 161 3.03 9.29 -3.31
CA SER A 161 3.73 8.41 -2.37
C SER A 161 3.43 8.76 -0.92
N LEU A 162 3.35 10.05 -0.58
CA LEU A 162 2.95 10.49 0.76
C LEU A 162 1.50 10.09 1.08
N LEU A 163 0.59 10.25 0.12
CA LEU A 163 -0.81 9.86 0.29
C LEU A 163 -0.94 8.36 0.52
N VAL A 164 -0.31 7.53 -0.34
CA VAL A 164 -0.28 6.07 -0.18
C VAL A 164 0.37 5.68 1.15
N GLY A 165 1.49 6.31 1.51
CA GLY A 165 2.18 6.04 2.76
C GLY A 165 1.33 6.34 3.99
N LEU A 166 0.63 7.47 3.99
CA LEU A 166 -0.29 7.83 5.07
C LEU A 166 -1.45 6.83 5.17
N TYR A 167 -1.99 6.40 4.03
CA TYR A 167 -3.02 5.37 3.97
C TYR A 167 -2.55 4.07 4.62
N VAL A 168 -1.37 3.56 4.22
CA VAL A 168 -0.80 2.30 4.73
C VAL A 168 -0.56 2.35 6.24
N ILE A 169 -0.01 3.46 6.75
CA ILE A 169 0.24 3.61 8.20
C ILE A 169 -1.08 3.63 8.99
N SER A 170 -2.13 4.22 8.44
CA SER A 170 -3.43 4.33 9.11
C SER A 170 -4.32 3.10 8.94
N ASP A 171 -4.02 2.21 7.98
CA ASP A 171 -4.85 1.04 7.73
C ASP A 171 -4.78 0.04 8.90
N PHE A 172 -5.95 -0.27 9.42
CA PHE A 172 -6.17 -1.32 10.43
C PHE A 172 -6.89 -2.53 9.83
N GLY A 173 -7.82 -2.29 8.91
CA GLY A 173 -8.76 -3.30 8.44
C GLY A 173 -8.08 -4.42 7.68
N ALA A 174 -7.34 -4.09 6.61
CA ALA A 174 -6.65 -5.08 5.80
C ALA A 174 -5.57 -5.83 6.58
N VAL A 175 -4.70 -5.13 7.32
CA VAL A 175 -3.61 -5.76 8.09
C VAL A 175 -4.14 -6.67 9.21
N SER A 176 -5.30 -6.35 9.78
CA SER A 176 -5.94 -7.17 10.82
C SER A 176 -6.45 -8.49 10.26
N LEU A 177 -7.15 -8.45 9.12
CA LEU A 177 -7.65 -9.63 8.42
C LEU A 177 -6.52 -10.51 7.88
N MET A 178 -5.44 -9.89 7.41
CA MET A 178 -4.23 -10.59 6.97
C MET A 178 -3.38 -11.14 8.13
N LYS A 179 -3.81 -10.96 9.39
CA LYS A 179 -3.09 -11.40 10.60
C LYS A 179 -1.66 -10.83 10.68
N TYR A 180 -1.39 -9.72 10.01
CA TYR A 180 -0.07 -9.09 10.06
C TYR A 180 -0.01 -8.10 11.23
N SER A 181 1.07 -8.17 12.00
CA SER A 181 1.23 -7.38 13.23
C SER A 181 1.91 -6.04 12.91
N THR A 182 1.11 -4.99 12.82
CA THR A 182 1.55 -3.58 12.64
C THR A 182 1.32 -2.77 13.91
N MET A 183 1.92 -1.58 13.95
CA MET A 183 1.75 -0.63 15.06
C MET A 183 0.27 -0.24 15.24
N THR A 184 -0.43 0.06 14.16
CA THR A 184 -1.87 0.44 14.16
C THR A 184 -2.74 -0.67 14.73
N LYS A 185 -2.49 -1.92 14.30
CA LYS A 185 -3.19 -3.08 14.86
C LYS A 185 -2.91 -3.28 16.35
N ALA A 186 -1.67 -3.08 16.79
CA ALA A 186 -1.31 -3.19 18.19
C ALA A 186 -2.00 -2.12 19.04
N ILE A 187 -1.99 -0.87 18.62
CA ILE A 187 -2.68 0.25 19.28
C ILE A 187 -4.17 -0.07 19.44
N TYR A 188 -4.83 -0.49 18.36
CA TYR A 188 -6.24 -0.86 18.40
C TYR A 188 -6.51 -2.02 19.36
N SER A 189 -5.68 -3.06 19.34
CA SER A 189 -5.83 -4.21 20.25
C SER A 189 -5.67 -3.81 21.71
N TYR A 190 -4.69 -2.96 22.03
CA TYR A 190 -4.53 -2.42 23.39
C TYR A 190 -5.73 -1.59 23.83
N TYR A 191 -6.26 -0.76 22.94
CA TYR A 191 -7.44 0.04 23.23
C TYR A 191 -8.67 -0.81 23.49
N THR A 192 -8.90 -1.85 22.69
CA THR A 192 -10.08 -2.71 22.77
C THR A 192 -10.03 -3.68 23.98
N ILE A 193 -8.86 -4.20 24.31
CA ILE A 193 -8.69 -5.12 25.46
C ILE A 193 -8.83 -4.38 26.78
N ASN A 194 -8.42 -3.12 26.83
CA ASN A 194 -8.50 -2.30 28.06
C ASN A 194 -9.85 -1.60 28.29
N ILE A 195 -10.87 -1.87 27.48
CA ILE A 195 -12.25 -1.34 27.73
C ILE A 195 -12.82 -1.81 29.08
N ASN A 196 -12.28 -2.89 29.69
CA ASN A 196 -12.64 -3.32 31.06
C ASN A 196 -11.78 -2.67 32.16
N GLY A 197 -10.79 -1.86 31.82
CA GLY A 197 -9.98 -1.07 32.73
C GLY A 197 -9.78 0.29 32.12
N ASP A 198 -10.13 1.32 32.82
CA ASP A 198 -10.14 2.75 32.49
C ASP A 198 -9.36 3.13 31.22
N PRO A 199 -10.03 3.38 30.07
CA PRO A 199 -9.35 3.72 28.80
C PRO A 199 -8.57 5.04 28.90
N VAL A 200 -8.86 5.86 29.87
CA VAL A 200 -8.22 7.13 30.18
C VAL A 200 -6.77 6.91 30.64
N THR A 201 -6.52 5.89 31.47
CA THR A 201 -5.20 5.61 32.04
C THR A 201 -4.17 5.22 30.97
N VAL A 202 -4.59 4.48 29.92
CA VAL A 202 -3.70 4.07 28.83
C VAL A 202 -3.34 5.23 27.92
N SER A 203 -4.28 6.14 27.67
CA SER A 203 -4.06 7.34 26.88
C SER A 203 -3.07 8.30 27.56
N TYR A 204 -3.19 8.48 28.87
CA TYR A 204 -2.28 9.33 29.63
C TYR A 204 -0.86 8.76 29.73
N THR A 205 -0.67 7.47 29.91
CA THR A 205 0.67 6.87 29.98
C THR A 205 1.44 6.95 28.66
N HIS A 206 0.77 6.96 27.52
CA HIS A 206 1.42 7.10 26.22
C HIS A 206 1.67 8.55 25.78
N LEU A 207 0.85 9.50 26.25
CA LEU A 207 1.01 10.91 25.92
C LEU A 207 1.92 11.66 26.90
N THR A 208 1.97 11.25 28.17
CA THR A 208 2.70 11.98 29.21
C THR A 208 4.11 11.46 29.48
N LEU A 209 4.44 10.22 29.12
CA LEU A 209 5.79 9.67 29.29
C LEU A 209 6.90 10.47 28.57
N PRO A 210 6.71 11.03 27.37
CA PRO A 210 7.75 11.87 26.76
C PRO A 210 7.89 13.25 27.38
N THR A 211 6.89 13.75 28.10
CA THR A 211 6.93 15.09 28.72
C THR A 211 7.47 15.10 30.14
N ILE A 212 7.43 13.98 30.85
CA ILE A 212 7.94 13.89 32.24
C ILE A 212 9.45 13.61 32.28
N SER A 213 10.07 13.17 31.17
CA SER A 213 11.51 12.96 31.09
C SER A 213 12.32 14.24 30.84
N CYS A 214 11.70 15.41 30.78
CA CYS A 214 12.34 16.70 30.49
C CYS A 214 12.28 17.68 31.68
N VAL A 215 12.10 17.20 32.92
CA VAL A 215 12.24 18.02 34.17
C VAL A 215 13.27 17.41 35.08
#